data_e58f6631c63cf82c0614d9c70077b7d8
#
_entry.id   e58f6631c63cf82c0614d9c70077b7d8
#
_cell.length_a   1.000
_cell.length_b   1.000
_cell.length_c   1.000
_cell.angle_alpha   90.00
_cell.angle_beta   90.00
_cell.angle_gamma   90.00
#
_symmetry.space_group_name_H-M   'P 1'
#
loop_
_entity.id
_entity.type
_entity.pdbx_description
1 polymer ?
#
loop_
_entity_poly.entity_id
_entity_poly.type
_entity_poly.pdbx_seq_one_letter_code
_entity_poly.pdbx_strand_id
1 'polypeptide(L)'
;MRAQRRKFHGKVVATVVTLLVASGVGTGIYAKGHRHNGGAEQETQANREKNAQSTTLGDQTDLNVTVYNSNIALVRDVRQLTLPNGVFSLKFADIAATVNPATVHFRSLTEPDKLTVIEQNYEYDLLEPAKLLNKYVGKEVTLVRTSRENGELKHEDVKATLLADNNGPVWKIGNDIVTGVYAEGYRFPEVPANLFERPTLLMSLENNGGRKQQIEASYLAGNLFWNADYILTVGREDKTADLDGWVTLGNTSGTAFHNARLQLVAGELNRLSQNGRLEVLARDYAAKAAPAAPQFQQENFSEYHLYTLGHRTSIEDKETKQISLLQGTGVPTEKIFIVNGQNFYYHNAQNPGSPLKDAVLVYYKFKNEQKAGLGMPMPAGNVRVYQKDSKGGVLFIGEDHIDHTPKDETVTIHIGNAFDIVSERKQTDYKRIDNHTWEMEFEITLRNHKDSPVVVEVNEPIGGDWEMLSSTYKATKTAAFAAQFHVPVQKDGTSVLKYRVRAKW
;
A
#
# COMPACT_ATOMS: atom_id res chain seq x y z
N MET A 1 11.93 53.90 4.26
CA MET A 1 13.14 54.14 5.10
C MET A 1 13.83 52.80 5.39
N ARG A 2 15.03 52.71 4.87
CA ARG A 2 16.20 51.85 5.15
C ARG A 2 16.01 50.45 5.83
N ALA A 3 16.28 49.44 5.03
CA ALA A 3 16.63 48.07 5.40
C ALA A 3 18.01 48.03 6.08
N GLN A 4 18.16 47.18 7.11
CA GLN A 4 19.45 46.75 7.62
C GLN A 4 19.62 45.22 7.35
N ARG A 5 20.54 44.91 6.44
CA ARG A 5 21.13 43.61 6.21
C ARG A 5 22.24 43.36 7.24
N ARG A 6 22.16 42.30 8.04
CA ARG A 6 23.30 41.77 8.78
C ARG A 6 23.95 40.62 7.99
N LYS A 7 25.20 40.87 7.58
CA LYS A 7 26.12 39.84 7.03
C LYS A 7 26.73 39.04 8.17
N PHE A 8 26.65 37.73 8.12
CA PHE A 8 27.48 36.83 8.91
C PHE A 8 28.64 36.33 8.04
N HIS A 9 29.88 36.60 8.48
CA HIS A 9 31.11 36.09 7.90
C HIS A 9 31.47 34.78 8.61
N GLY A 10 31.43 33.63 7.92
CA GLY A 10 32.03 32.38 8.36
C GLY A 10 33.41 32.22 7.72
N LYS A 11 34.45 32.13 8.54
CA LYS A 11 35.83 31.87 8.12
C LYS A 11 35.98 30.38 7.73
N VAL A 12 36.39 30.13 6.49
CA VAL A 12 36.90 28.85 6.04
C VAL A 12 38.39 28.77 6.38
N VAL A 13 38.76 27.77 7.17
CA VAL A 13 40.18 27.41 7.43
C VAL A 13 40.54 26.30 6.44
N ALA A 14 41.41 26.66 5.49
CA ALA A 14 42.01 25.70 4.57
C ALA A 14 43.32 25.19 5.17
N THR A 15 43.41 23.92 5.45
CA THR A 15 44.67 23.29 5.86
C THR A 15 45.41 22.80 4.62
N VAL A 16 46.55 23.47 4.33
CA VAL A 16 47.50 23.08 3.27
C VAL A 16 48.42 22.02 3.83
N VAL A 17 48.43 20.83 3.24
CA VAL A 17 49.43 19.79 3.52
C VAL A 17 50.56 19.93 2.50
N THR A 18 51.72 20.33 2.93
CA THR A 18 52.95 20.48 2.12
C THR A 18 53.64 19.13 2.01
N LEU A 19 53.75 18.59 0.79
CA LEU A 19 54.59 17.44 0.48
C LEU A 19 56.03 17.86 0.29
N LEU A 20 56.91 17.36 1.16
CA LEU A 20 58.38 17.43 1.01
C LEU A 20 58.84 16.31 0.08
N VAL A 21 59.42 16.68 -1.06
CA VAL A 21 60.14 15.75 -1.94
C VAL A 21 61.62 15.70 -1.49
N ALA A 22 62.01 14.53 -1.00
CA ALA A 22 63.43 14.24 -0.77
C ALA A 22 63.93 13.35 -1.89
N SER A 23 64.87 13.85 -2.68
CA SER A 23 65.62 13.10 -3.69
C SER A 23 66.76 12.33 -3.03
N GLY A 24 66.73 11.01 -3.14
CA GLY A 24 67.84 10.12 -2.72
C GLY A 24 68.07 9.05 -3.80
N VAL A 25 69.23 9.11 -4.40
CA VAL A 25 69.80 8.12 -5.36
C VAL A 25 70.26 6.89 -4.60
N GLY A 26 69.92 5.70 -5.06
CA GLY A 26 70.60 4.50 -4.57
C GLY A 26 69.97 3.17 -4.94
N THR A 27 70.54 2.50 -5.94
CA THR A 27 70.76 1.05 -6.13
C THR A 27 69.54 0.12 -6.21
N GLY A 28 69.50 -0.56 -7.33
CA GLY A 28 68.50 -1.55 -7.73
C GLY A 28 68.41 -2.77 -6.82
N ILE A 29 67.16 -3.15 -6.56
CA ILE A 29 66.82 -4.49 -6.10
C ILE A 29 65.59 -4.93 -6.96
N TYR A 30 65.71 -6.12 -7.54
CA TYR A 30 64.69 -6.79 -8.31
C TYR A 30 63.33 -6.83 -7.62
N ALA A 31 62.35 -6.10 -8.10
CA ALA A 31 60.95 -6.25 -7.69
C ALA A 31 60.37 -7.49 -8.33
N LYS A 32 60.21 -8.57 -7.58
CA LYS A 32 59.33 -9.68 -7.90
C LYS A 32 57.89 -9.15 -8.00
N GLY A 33 57.31 -9.24 -9.21
CA GLY A 33 55.97 -8.82 -9.44
C GLY A 33 54.97 -9.55 -8.52
N HIS A 34 54.23 -8.79 -7.72
CA HIS A 34 53.01 -9.26 -7.09
C HIS A 34 51.94 -9.39 -8.20
N ARG A 35 51.77 -10.62 -8.65
CA ARG A 35 50.56 -10.99 -9.39
C ARG A 35 49.37 -10.76 -8.46
N HIS A 36 48.43 -9.92 -8.86
CA HIS A 36 47.16 -9.78 -8.20
C HIS A 36 46.43 -11.14 -8.16
N ASN A 37 46.16 -11.61 -6.96
CA ASN A 37 45.46 -12.86 -6.64
C ASN A 37 43.94 -12.76 -6.88
N GLY A 38 43.46 -11.88 -7.76
CA GLY A 38 42.06 -11.75 -8.05
C GLY A 38 41.39 -12.98 -8.71
N GLY A 39 42.21 -13.86 -9.32
CA GLY A 39 41.69 -15.09 -9.92
C GLY A 39 41.42 -16.22 -8.91
N ALA A 40 42.18 -16.29 -7.84
CA ALA A 40 42.00 -17.36 -6.85
C ALA A 40 40.84 -17.12 -5.89
N GLU A 41 40.47 -15.86 -5.63
CA GLU A 41 39.24 -15.50 -4.86
C GLU A 41 37.95 -15.74 -5.67
N GLN A 42 37.93 -15.41 -6.95
CA GLN A 42 36.80 -15.70 -7.84
C GLN A 42 36.62 -17.21 -8.09
N GLU A 43 37.69 -17.99 -8.25
CA GLU A 43 37.59 -19.46 -8.36
C GLU A 43 37.09 -20.10 -7.05
N THR A 44 37.49 -19.59 -5.87
CA THR A 44 37.02 -20.11 -4.58
C THR A 44 35.53 -19.80 -4.34
N GLN A 45 35.02 -18.65 -4.77
CA GLN A 45 33.61 -18.27 -4.63
C GLN A 45 32.72 -19.11 -5.58
N ALA A 46 33.08 -19.25 -6.84
CA ALA A 46 32.37 -20.10 -7.81
C ALA A 46 32.35 -21.59 -7.39
N ASN A 47 33.40 -22.09 -6.77
CA ASN A 47 33.44 -23.46 -6.26
C ASN A 47 32.58 -23.64 -4.98
N ARG A 48 32.49 -22.64 -4.11
CA ARG A 48 31.57 -22.62 -2.96
C ARG A 48 30.11 -22.61 -3.41
N GLU A 49 29.78 -21.86 -4.45
CA GLU A 49 28.43 -21.80 -5.03
C GLU A 49 27.99 -23.11 -5.68
N LYS A 50 28.90 -23.81 -6.37
CA LYS A 50 28.65 -25.14 -6.98
C LYS A 50 28.40 -26.22 -5.93
N ASN A 51 29.02 -26.14 -4.77
CA ASN A 51 28.91 -27.12 -3.70
C ASN A 51 27.93 -26.70 -2.59
N ALA A 52 27.17 -25.61 -2.79
CA ALA A 52 26.20 -25.14 -1.82
C ALA A 52 25.04 -26.13 -1.69
N GLN A 53 24.68 -26.45 -0.44
CA GLN A 53 23.46 -27.18 -0.15
C GLN A 53 22.27 -26.34 -0.57
N SER A 54 21.25 -26.91 -1.21
CA SER A 54 20.03 -26.20 -1.60
C SER A 54 18.85 -26.66 -0.78
N THR A 55 17.97 -25.71 -0.43
CA THR A 55 16.67 -25.97 0.16
C THR A 55 15.57 -25.28 -0.65
N THR A 56 14.44 -25.94 -0.74
CA THR A 56 13.26 -25.51 -1.51
C THR A 56 12.00 -25.54 -0.64
N LEU A 57 10.86 -25.19 -1.23
CA LEU A 57 9.55 -25.32 -0.55
C LEU A 57 9.23 -26.76 -0.11
N GLY A 58 9.88 -27.78 -0.68
CA GLY A 58 9.73 -29.18 -0.25
C GLY A 58 10.17 -29.44 1.20
N ASP A 59 11.07 -28.62 1.72
CA ASP A 59 11.59 -28.72 3.09
C ASP A 59 10.77 -27.86 4.08
N GLN A 60 9.79 -27.09 3.60
CA GLN A 60 9.00 -26.17 4.41
C GLN A 60 8.05 -26.90 5.34
N THR A 61 8.10 -26.59 6.62
CA THR A 61 7.26 -27.21 7.66
C THR A 61 6.23 -26.24 8.23
N ASP A 62 6.51 -24.93 8.21
CA ASP A 62 5.58 -23.90 8.64
C ASP A 62 5.81 -22.60 7.86
N LEU A 63 4.72 -21.87 7.59
CA LEU A 63 4.75 -20.60 6.90
C LEU A 63 3.74 -19.64 7.51
N ASN A 64 4.21 -18.47 7.93
CA ASN A 64 3.36 -17.36 8.35
C ASN A 64 3.60 -16.15 7.44
N VAL A 65 2.52 -15.52 7.01
CA VAL A 65 2.55 -14.29 6.23
C VAL A 65 1.70 -13.25 6.95
N THR A 66 2.35 -12.20 7.46
CA THR A 66 1.68 -11.08 8.12
C THR A 66 1.71 -9.88 7.17
N VAL A 67 0.57 -9.50 6.62
CA VAL A 67 0.44 -8.43 5.62
C VAL A 67 -0.03 -7.14 6.27
N TYR A 68 0.63 -6.04 5.94
CA TYR A 68 0.33 -4.69 6.44
C TYR A 68 -0.34 -3.86 5.35
N ASN A 69 -1.12 -2.84 5.73
CA ASN A 69 -1.76 -1.92 4.77
C ASN A 69 -0.77 -1.13 3.89
N SER A 70 0.50 -1.04 4.32
CA SER A 70 1.54 -0.24 3.67
C SER A 70 2.32 -0.96 2.57
N ASN A 71 1.67 -1.90 1.86
CA ASN A 71 2.26 -2.67 0.74
C ASN A 71 3.53 -3.44 1.13
N ILE A 72 3.49 -4.08 2.29
CA ILE A 72 4.59 -4.89 2.83
C ILE A 72 4.03 -6.08 3.60
N ALA A 73 4.81 -7.16 3.65
CA ALA A 73 4.52 -8.30 4.51
C ALA A 73 5.77 -8.77 5.25
N LEU A 74 5.57 -9.27 6.45
CA LEU A 74 6.55 -10.09 7.17
C LEU A 74 6.29 -11.55 6.82
N VAL A 75 7.24 -12.18 6.17
CA VAL A 75 7.24 -13.61 5.87
C VAL A 75 8.11 -14.33 6.90
N ARG A 76 7.59 -15.40 7.47
CA ARG A 76 8.30 -16.30 8.36
C ARG A 76 8.20 -17.71 7.79
N ASP A 77 9.29 -18.20 7.22
CA ASP A 77 9.42 -19.49 6.55
C ASP A 77 10.27 -20.42 7.43
N VAL A 78 9.70 -21.56 7.84
CA VAL A 78 10.40 -22.56 8.64
C VAL A 78 10.60 -23.83 7.82
N ARG A 79 11.85 -24.29 7.72
CA ARG A 79 12.23 -25.50 6.97
C ARG A 79 12.95 -26.50 7.86
N GLN A 80 12.74 -27.77 7.60
CA GLN A 80 13.47 -28.87 8.23
C GLN A 80 14.66 -29.23 7.35
N LEU A 81 15.87 -28.91 7.81
CA LEU A 81 17.10 -29.12 7.05
C LEU A 81 18.02 -30.14 7.71
N THR A 82 18.88 -30.77 6.89
CA THR A 82 20.01 -31.58 7.37
C THR A 82 21.29 -30.85 7.01
N LEU A 83 21.88 -30.16 8.01
CA LEU A 83 23.03 -29.30 7.83
C LEU A 83 24.35 -30.07 8.05
N PRO A 84 25.41 -29.80 7.29
CA PRO A 84 26.74 -30.30 7.59
C PRO A 84 27.33 -29.59 8.84
N ASN A 85 28.32 -30.20 9.48
CA ASN A 85 29.06 -29.55 10.57
C ASN A 85 30.14 -28.62 10.01
N GLY A 86 30.49 -27.58 10.74
CA GLY A 86 31.48 -26.59 10.35
C GLY A 86 30.93 -25.56 9.36
N VAL A 87 31.80 -24.96 8.55
CA VAL A 87 31.45 -23.90 7.61
C VAL A 87 30.96 -24.50 6.28
N PHE A 88 29.80 -24.02 5.80
CA PHE A 88 29.18 -24.47 4.55
C PHE A 88 28.37 -23.34 3.90
N SER A 89 28.03 -23.51 2.64
CA SER A 89 27.14 -22.62 1.88
C SER A 89 25.74 -23.24 1.74
N LEU A 90 24.71 -22.40 1.92
CA LEU A 90 23.29 -22.78 1.77
C LEU A 90 22.60 -21.88 0.74
N LYS A 91 21.93 -22.47 -0.24
CA LYS A 91 20.99 -21.82 -1.15
C LYS A 91 19.57 -21.98 -0.60
N PHE A 92 19.03 -20.90 -0.05
CA PHE A 92 17.66 -20.86 0.46
C PHE A 92 16.78 -20.26 -0.65
N ALA A 93 16.26 -21.14 -1.50
CA ALA A 93 15.48 -20.78 -2.69
C ALA A 93 13.98 -20.55 -2.38
N ASP A 94 13.23 -20.06 -3.37
CA ASP A 94 11.78 -19.85 -3.33
C ASP A 94 11.33 -18.79 -2.31
N ILE A 95 12.11 -17.73 -2.14
CA ILE A 95 11.73 -16.55 -1.36
C ILE A 95 11.03 -15.51 -2.24
N ALA A 96 10.41 -14.50 -1.63
CA ALA A 96 9.82 -13.40 -2.40
C ALA A 96 10.87 -12.64 -3.21
N ALA A 97 10.58 -12.37 -4.50
CA ALA A 97 11.46 -11.57 -5.35
C ALA A 97 11.64 -10.13 -4.85
N THR A 98 10.67 -9.65 -4.07
CA THR A 98 10.62 -8.31 -3.48
C THR A 98 11.13 -8.27 -2.05
N VAL A 99 11.88 -9.29 -1.61
CA VAL A 99 12.50 -9.30 -0.27
C VAL A 99 13.39 -8.08 -0.08
N ASN A 100 13.36 -7.52 1.13
CA ASN A 100 14.36 -6.54 1.56
C ASN A 100 15.51 -7.29 2.25
N PRO A 101 16.70 -7.44 1.62
CA PRO A 101 17.79 -8.24 2.16
C PRO A 101 18.27 -7.79 3.53
N ALA A 102 18.19 -6.48 3.82
CA ALA A 102 18.60 -5.93 5.10
C ALA A 102 17.72 -6.35 6.29
N THR A 103 16.55 -6.96 6.00
CA THR A 103 15.60 -7.40 7.02
C THR A 103 15.59 -8.91 7.24
N VAL A 104 16.48 -9.63 6.56
CA VAL A 104 16.53 -11.08 6.66
C VAL A 104 17.13 -11.48 8.01
N HIS A 105 16.34 -12.23 8.76
CA HIS A 105 16.75 -12.93 9.95
C HIS A 105 16.76 -14.42 9.71
N PHE A 106 17.89 -15.08 10.00
CA PHE A 106 18.08 -16.51 9.80
C PHE A 106 18.58 -17.14 11.09
N ARG A 107 17.88 -18.16 11.59
CA ARG A 107 18.22 -18.81 12.84
C ARG A 107 17.79 -20.27 12.92
N SER A 108 18.46 -21.04 13.72
CA SER A 108 17.96 -22.37 14.12
C SER A 108 16.94 -22.23 15.24
N LEU A 109 15.79 -22.92 15.09
CA LEU A 109 14.81 -23.08 16.16
C LEU A 109 15.13 -24.26 17.06
N THR A 110 15.89 -25.24 16.56
CA THR A 110 16.27 -26.45 17.29
C THR A 110 17.44 -26.17 18.23
N GLU A 111 18.46 -25.47 17.74
CA GLU A 111 19.69 -25.15 18.50
C GLU A 111 20.12 -23.69 18.19
N PRO A 112 19.45 -22.68 18.79
CA PRO A 112 19.61 -21.27 18.41
C PRO A 112 21.06 -20.76 18.49
N ASP A 113 21.85 -21.22 19.47
CA ASP A 113 23.23 -20.71 19.72
C ASP A 113 24.29 -21.51 18.97
N LYS A 114 23.90 -22.49 18.13
CA LYS A 114 24.84 -23.40 17.46
C LYS A 114 24.96 -23.14 15.95
N LEU A 115 24.09 -22.30 15.39
CA LEU A 115 24.14 -21.91 13.99
C LEU A 115 24.50 -20.42 13.90
N THR A 116 25.60 -20.12 13.24
CA THR A 116 26.08 -18.75 13.03
C THR A 116 25.97 -18.40 11.54
N VAL A 117 25.38 -17.24 11.24
CA VAL A 117 25.43 -16.65 9.90
C VAL A 117 26.73 -15.86 9.77
N ILE A 118 27.61 -16.28 8.85
CA ILE A 118 28.88 -15.61 8.57
C ILE A 118 28.65 -14.51 7.53
N GLU A 119 27.93 -14.86 6.47
CA GLU A 119 27.66 -13.98 5.33
C GLU A 119 26.31 -14.32 4.72
N GLN A 120 25.57 -13.31 4.25
CA GLN A 120 24.33 -13.50 3.48
C GLN A 120 24.35 -12.62 2.26
N ASN A 121 24.03 -13.21 1.11
CA ASN A 121 23.89 -12.56 -0.16
C ASN A 121 22.49 -12.84 -0.73
N TYR A 122 21.88 -11.84 -1.30
CA TYR A 122 20.62 -12.00 -2.02
C TYR A 122 20.89 -12.00 -3.53
N GLU A 123 20.63 -13.14 -4.15
CA GLU A 123 20.79 -13.31 -5.58
C GLU A 123 19.45 -13.07 -6.29
N TYR A 124 19.35 -11.93 -6.96
CA TYR A 124 18.16 -11.49 -7.70
C TYR A 124 18.34 -11.50 -9.23
N ASP A 125 19.50 -11.97 -9.70
CA ASP A 125 19.78 -12.09 -11.13
C ASP A 125 19.07 -13.32 -11.68
N LEU A 126 17.75 -13.17 -11.91
CA LEU A 126 16.91 -14.27 -12.35
C LEU A 126 17.17 -14.61 -13.81
N LEU A 127 16.99 -15.88 -14.14
CA LEU A 127 17.14 -16.43 -15.48
C LEU A 127 16.09 -15.84 -16.43
N GLU A 128 16.50 -14.87 -17.19
CA GLU A 128 15.73 -14.21 -18.24
C GLU A 128 16.52 -14.26 -19.56
N PRO A 129 15.85 -14.34 -20.74
CA PRO A 129 16.54 -14.42 -22.02
C PRO A 129 17.59 -13.33 -22.26
N ALA A 130 17.26 -12.07 -21.92
CA ALA A 130 18.18 -10.95 -22.09
C ALA A 130 19.38 -11.03 -21.14
N LYS A 131 19.15 -11.40 -19.87
CA LYS A 131 20.22 -11.57 -18.88
C LYS A 131 21.13 -12.75 -19.24
N LEU A 132 20.52 -13.86 -19.69
CA LEU A 132 21.27 -15.01 -20.14
C LEU A 132 22.18 -14.62 -21.31
N LEU A 133 21.67 -13.91 -22.31
CA LEU A 133 22.46 -13.41 -23.42
C LEU A 133 23.61 -12.51 -22.94
N ASN A 134 23.33 -11.57 -22.03
CA ASN A 134 24.36 -10.67 -21.51
C ASN A 134 25.49 -11.40 -20.75
N LYS A 135 25.19 -12.48 -20.01
CA LYS A 135 26.19 -13.32 -19.31
C LYS A 135 27.07 -14.14 -20.28
N TYR A 136 26.66 -14.21 -21.53
CA TYR A 136 27.40 -14.88 -22.59
C TYR A 136 28.29 -13.94 -23.44
N VAL A 137 28.39 -12.66 -23.06
CA VAL A 137 29.36 -11.75 -23.70
C VAL A 137 30.78 -12.32 -23.55
N GLY A 138 31.49 -12.43 -24.65
CA GLY A 138 32.81 -13.06 -24.77
C GLY A 138 32.79 -14.58 -24.94
N LYS A 139 31.62 -15.25 -24.95
CA LYS A 139 31.47 -16.70 -25.05
C LYS A 139 30.78 -17.12 -26.37
N GLU A 140 30.91 -18.40 -26.71
CA GLU A 140 30.25 -19.01 -27.88
C GLU A 140 28.78 -19.27 -27.58
N VAL A 141 27.91 -18.90 -28.52
CA VAL A 141 26.47 -19.12 -28.56
C VAL A 141 26.10 -19.70 -29.92
N THR A 142 25.17 -20.62 -29.99
CA THR A 142 24.64 -21.10 -31.27
C THR A 142 23.41 -20.31 -31.68
N LEU A 143 23.48 -19.62 -32.81
CA LEU A 143 22.36 -18.90 -33.40
C LEU A 143 21.50 -19.89 -34.19
N VAL A 144 20.22 -19.98 -33.89
CA VAL A 144 19.24 -20.73 -34.67
C VAL A 144 18.69 -19.80 -35.76
N ARG A 145 19.00 -20.05 -37.00
CA ARG A 145 18.57 -19.25 -38.15
C ARG A 145 17.70 -20.08 -39.07
N THR A 146 16.77 -19.43 -39.73
CA THR A 146 16.00 -20.05 -40.82
C THR A 146 16.32 -19.32 -42.12
N SER A 147 16.77 -20.07 -43.12
CA SER A 147 16.95 -19.61 -44.49
C SER A 147 15.92 -20.26 -45.40
N ARG A 148 15.58 -19.60 -46.51
CA ARG A 148 14.80 -20.21 -47.58
C ARG A 148 15.73 -20.61 -48.69
N GLU A 149 15.82 -21.90 -48.96
CA GLU A 149 16.58 -22.45 -50.08
C GLU A 149 15.59 -23.21 -50.98
N ASN A 150 15.50 -22.81 -52.26
CA ASN A 150 14.55 -23.37 -53.24
C ASN A 150 13.07 -23.41 -52.83
N GLY A 151 12.63 -22.44 -51.97
CA GLY A 151 11.25 -22.35 -51.48
C GLY A 151 10.97 -23.15 -50.20
N GLU A 152 11.87 -23.98 -49.77
CA GLU A 152 11.78 -24.71 -48.48
C GLU A 152 12.49 -23.97 -47.36
N LEU A 153 11.91 -24.07 -46.13
CA LEU A 153 12.51 -23.53 -44.92
C LEU A 153 13.58 -24.49 -44.41
N LYS A 154 14.81 -24.00 -44.30
CA LYS A 154 15.95 -24.74 -43.77
C LYS A 154 16.46 -24.10 -42.50
N HIS A 155 16.51 -24.88 -41.43
CA HIS A 155 17.12 -24.43 -40.16
C HIS A 155 18.64 -24.62 -40.23
N GLU A 156 19.37 -23.59 -39.82
CA GLU A 156 20.81 -23.56 -39.74
C GLU A 156 21.28 -23.18 -38.36
N ASP A 157 22.14 -23.98 -37.77
CA ASP A 157 22.79 -23.68 -36.49
C ASP A 157 24.16 -23.05 -36.76
N VAL A 158 24.31 -21.77 -36.44
CA VAL A 158 25.55 -21.01 -36.65
C VAL A 158 26.24 -20.75 -35.33
N LYS A 159 27.46 -21.23 -35.16
CA LYS A 159 28.29 -20.90 -33.99
C LYS A 159 28.83 -19.48 -34.11
N ALA A 160 28.60 -18.68 -33.07
CA ALA A 160 29.02 -17.29 -33.03
C ALA A 160 29.52 -16.93 -31.62
N THR A 161 30.51 -16.05 -31.54
CA THR A 161 30.89 -15.45 -30.24
C THR A 161 30.16 -14.13 -30.05
N LEU A 162 29.48 -13.99 -28.96
CA LEU A 162 28.83 -12.70 -28.58
C LEU A 162 29.91 -11.72 -28.11
N LEU A 163 30.16 -10.65 -28.84
CA LEU A 163 31.18 -9.65 -28.49
C LEU A 163 30.62 -8.59 -27.55
N ALA A 164 29.37 -8.18 -27.72
CA ALA A 164 28.69 -7.18 -26.89
C ALA A 164 27.16 -7.31 -27.02
N ASP A 165 26.42 -6.82 -26.03
CA ASP A 165 24.97 -6.76 -26.01
C ASP A 165 24.45 -5.45 -25.32
N ASN A 166 25.00 -4.29 -25.72
CA ASN A 166 24.65 -3.01 -25.06
C ASN A 166 23.38 -2.35 -25.65
N ASN A 167 23.18 -2.45 -26.98
CA ASN A 167 21.99 -1.98 -27.70
C ASN A 167 21.61 -2.99 -28.78
N GLY A 168 21.63 -4.26 -28.42
CA GLY A 168 21.51 -5.38 -29.31
C GLY A 168 22.84 -6.10 -29.54
N PRO A 169 22.77 -7.37 -29.96
CA PRO A 169 23.91 -8.24 -29.99
C PRO A 169 24.86 -7.94 -31.14
N VAL A 170 26.16 -7.94 -30.85
CA VAL A 170 27.26 -7.88 -31.78
C VAL A 170 27.96 -9.22 -31.79
N TRP A 171 28.03 -9.88 -32.93
CA TRP A 171 28.51 -11.25 -33.11
C TRP A 171 29.85 -11.30 -33.84
N LYS A 172 30.69 -12.23 -33.49
CA LYS A 172 31.79 -12.69 -34.30
C LYS A 172 31.40 -14.06 -34.92
N ILE A 173 31.27 -14.12 -36.24
CA ILE A 173 30.93 -15.32 -36.98
C ILE A 173 32.11 -15.60 -37.94
N GLY A 174 32.85 -16.68 -37.68
CA GLY A 174 34.11 -16.91 -38.38
C GLY A 174 35.10 -15.77 -38.10
N ASN A 175 35.55 -15.09 -39.17
CA ASN A 175 36.45 -13.94 -39.05
C ASN A 175 35.74 -12.57 -39.03
N ASP A 176 34.44 -12.54 -39.26
CA ASP A 176 33.69 -11.32 -39.45
C ASP A 176 32.99 -10.86 -38.18
N ILE A 177 32.89 -9.53 -37.97
CA ILE A 177 32.06 -8.89 -36.93
C ILE A 177 30.73 -8.50 -37.59
N VAL A 178 29.63 -9.01 -37.07
CA VAL A 178 28.31 -8.87 -37.68
C VAL A 178 27.32 -8.31 -36.67
N THR A 179 26.50 -7.33 -37.10
CA THR A 179 25.39 -6.74 -36.32
C THR A 179 24.09 -6.92 -37.10
N GLY A 180 22.94 -6.81 -36.39
CA GLY A 180 21.63 -6.93 -37.04
C GLY A 180 21.34 -8.35 -37.58
N VAL A 181 21.99 -9.36 -37.02
CA VAL A 181 21.73 -10.77 -37.39
C VAL A 181 20.35 -11.17 -36.87
N TYR A 182 19.46 -11.56 -37.76
CA TYR A 182 18.21 -12.18 -37.37
C TYR A 182 18.45 -13.64 -36.99
N ALA A 183 18.11 -13.99 -35.75
CA ALA A 183 18.07 -15.36 -35.27
C ALA A 183 16.69 -15.63 -34.67
N GLU A 184 16.10 -16.78 -34.95
CA GLU A 184 14.83 -17.22 -34.36
C GLU A 184 15.01 -17.56 -32.87
N GLY A 185 16.23 -17.96 -32.49
CA GLY A 185 16.57 -18.29 -31.12
C GLY A 185 18.07 -18.41 -30.90
N TYR A 186 18.44 -18.53 -29.64
CA TYR A 186 19.81 -18.76 -29.20
C TYR A 186 19.86 -20.06 -28.39
N ARG A 187 20.87 -20.91 -28.65
CA ARG A 187 21.17 -22.07 -27.80
C ARG A 187 22.43 -21.81 -27.01
N PHE A 188 22.31 -22.01 -25.71
CA PHE A 188 23.39 -21.82 -24.74
C PHE A 188 23.83 -23.19 -24.23
N PRO A 189 25.15 -23.45 -24.06
CA PRO A 189 25.62 -24.74 -23.58
C PRO A 189 25.28 -25.06 -22.14
N GLU A 190 25.17 -24.03 -21.28
CA GLU A 190 24.86 -24.19 -19.85
C GLU A 190 24.20 -22.91 -19.30
N VAL A 191 23.54 -23.02 -18.13
CA VAL A 191 23.09 -21.86 -17.38
C VAL A 191 24.27 -21.35 -16.55
N PRO A 192 24.64 -20.06 -16.63
CA PRO A 192 25.69 -19.48 -15.80
C PRO A 192 25.38 -19.64 -14.30
N ALA A 193 26.40 -19.92 -13.49
CA ALA A 193 26.24 -20.23 -12.07
C ALA A 193 25.61 -19.08 -11.25
N ASN A 194 25.71 -17.83 -11.75
CA ASN A 194 25.16 -16.62 -11.14
C ASN A 194 23.83 -16.16 -11.74
N LEU A 195 23.13 -17.03 -12.47
CA LEU A 195 21.72 -16.85 -12.84
C LEU A 195 20.87 -17.89 -12.12
N PHE A 196 19.85 -17.43 -11.47
CA PHE A 196 18.98 -18.27 -10.63
C PHE A 196 17.59 -18.41 -11.28
N GLU A 197 17.04 -19.61 -11.26
CA GLU A 197 15.67 -19.87 -11.74
C GLU A 197 14.63 -19.20 -10.85
N ARG A 198 14.98 -19.00 -9.58
CA ARG A 198 14.10 -18.43 -8.53
C ARG A 198 14.89 -17.53 -7.59
N PRO A 199 14.25 -16.51 -6.99
CA PRO A 199 14.89 -15.68 -5.97
C PRO A 199 15.48 -16.52 -4.86
N THR A 200 16.75 -16.31 -4.54
CA THR A 200 17.52 -17.17 -3.63
C THR A 200 18.39 -16.36 -2.68
N LEU A 201 18.35 -16.69 -1.39
CA LEU A 201 19.36 -16.23 -0.43
C LEU A 201 20.54 -17.22 -0.44
N LEU A 202 21.73 -16.72 -0.72
CA LEU A 202 22.97 -17.46 -0.63
C LEU A 202 23.64 -17.11 0.70
N MET A 203 23.80 -18.11 1.56
CA MET A 203 24.28 -17.91 2.92
C MET A 203 25.55 -18.72 3.17
N SER A 204 26.53 -18.11 3.83
CA SER A 204 27.66 -18.80 4.43
C SER A 204 27.36 -18.98 5.92
N LEU A 205 27.30 -20.22 6.35
CA LEU A 205 26.87 -20.61 7.70
C LEU A 205 27.96 -21.45 8.39
N GLU A 206 28.03 -21.37 9.72
CA GLU A 206 28.81 -22.29 10.55
C GLU A 206 27.85 -23.04 11.48
N ASN A 207 27.86 -24.37 11.40
CA ASN A 207 27.06 -25.24 12.25
C ASN A 207 27.94 -25.99 13.25
N ASN A 208 27.79 -25.64 14.53
CA ASN A 208 28.43 -26.28 15.66
C ASN A 208 27.50 -27.17 16.50
N GLY A 209 26.29 -27.43 15.95
CA GLY A 209 25.23 -28.25 16.56
C GLY A 209 24.95 -29.54 15.81
N GLY A 210 23.78 -30.11 16.08
CA GLY A 210 23.27 -31.29 15.40
C GLY A 210 23.01 -31.04 13.91
N ARG A 211 23.00 -32.14 13.14
CA ARG A 211 22.80 -32.02 11.68
C ARG A 211 21.35 -31.73 11.30
N LYS A 212 20.38 -32.31 12.01
CA LYS A 212 18.95 -32.15 11.69
C LYS A 212 18.36 -31.00 12.49
N GLN A 213 18.04 -29.90 11.83
CA GLN A 213 17.58 -28.67 12.48
C GLN A 213 16.36 -28.07 11.77
N GLN A 214 15.48 -27.45 12.54
CA GLN A 214 14.47 -26.54 12.03
C GLN A 214 15.07 -25.15 11.90
N ILE A 215 15.07 -24.62 10.69
CA ILE A 215 15.61 -23.31 10.36
C ILE A 215 14.48 -22.35 10.02
N GLU A 216 14.52 -21.19 10.65
CA GLU A 216 13.61 -20.09 10.37
C GLU A 216 14.34 -19.01 9.56
N ALA A 217 13.77 -18.65 8.43
CA ALA A 217 14.06 -17.42 7.70
C ALA A 217 12.88 -16.47 7.86
N SER A 218 13.09 -15.27 8.42
CA SER A 218 12.08 -14.24 8.48
C SER A 218 12.58 -12.97 7.80
N TYR A 219 11.73 -12.33 6.98
CA TYR A 219 12.09 -11.17 6.18
C TYR A 219 10.88 -10.32 5.81
N LEU A 220 11.11 -9.04 5.52
CA LEU A 220 10.11 -8.17 4.93
C LEU A 220 10.16 -8.28 3.41
N ALA A 221 8.97 -8.42 2.80
CA ALA A 221 8.77 -8.42 1.35
C ALA A 221 7.78 -7.32 0.96
N GLY A 222 8.04 -6.65 -0.14
CA GLY A 222 7.12 -5.70 -0.75
C GLY A 222 6.08 -6.38 -1.64
N ASN A 223 5.16 -5.57 -2.19
CA ASN A 223 4.16 -6.00 -3.16
C ASN A 223 3.19 -7.09 -2.64
N LEU A 224 2.99 -7.09 -1.34
CA LEU A 224 1.85 -7.72 -0.68
C LEU A 224 1.06 -6.63 0.02
N PHE A 225 -0.21 -6.53 -0.27
CA PHE A 225 -1.08 -5.49 0.29
C PHE A 225 -2.46 -6.07 0.60
N TRP A 226 -3.16 -5.42 1.50
CA TRP A 226 -4.56 -5.70 1.74
C TRP A 226 -5.34 -4.42 2.03
N ASN A 227 -6.63 -4.45 1.68
CA ASN A 227 -7.58 -3.39 1.96
C ASN A 227 -8.87 -4.01 2.50
N ALA A 228 -9.60 -3.25 3.31
CA ALA A 228 -10.97 -3.59 3.65
C ALA A 228 -11.93 -2.96 2.64
N ASP A 229 -12.91 -3.74 2.20
CA ASP A 229 -14.01 -3.33 1.35
C ASP A 229 -15.31 -3.68 2.05
N TYR A 230 -16.26 -2.75 2.09
CA TYR A 230 -17.55 -2.92 2.76
C TYR A 230 -18.70 -2.74 1.79
N ILE A 231 -19.72 -3.57 1.95
CA ILE A 231 -20.98 -3.48 1.24
C ILE A 231 -22.08 -3.21 2.27
N LEU A 232 -22.66 -2.02 2.24
CA LEU A 232 -23.77 -1.64 3.09
C LEU A 232 -25.06 -1.70 2.27
N THR A 233 -25.94 -2.65 2.54
CA THR A 233 -27.23 -2.79 1.87
C THR A 233 -28.33 -2.24 2.76
N VAL A 234 -28.78 -1.04 2.48
CA VAL A 234 -29.82 -0.34 3.25
C VAL A 234 -31.20 -0.89 2.91
N GLY A 235 -31.99 -1.12 3.94
CA GLY A 235 -33.38 -1.51 3.79
C GLY A 235 -34.24 -0.38 3.19
N ARG A 236 -35.43 -0.73 2.69
CA ARG A 236 -36.34 0.20 2.02
C ARG A 236 -36.75 1.40 2.89
N GLU A 237 -36.84 1.22 4.21
CA GLU A 237 -37.29 2.25 5.15
C GLU A 237 -36.15 3.10 5.71
N ASP A 238 -34.93 2.92 5.24
CA ASP A 238 -33.70 3.61 5.70
C ASP A 238 -33.35 3.40 7.19
N LYS A 239 -34.00 2.44 7.89
CA LYS A 239 -33.86 2.24 9.34
C LYS A 239 -32.86 1.15 9.72
N THR A 240 -32.62 0.23 8.83
CA THR A 240 -31.70 -0.89 9.03
C THR A 240 -30.92 -1.16 7.76
N ALA A 241 -29.73 -1.72 7.92
CA ALA A 241 -28.90 -2.18 6.80
C ALA A 241 -28.24 -3.52 7.13
N ASP A 242 -27.85 -4.24 6.10
CA ASP A 242 -26.93 -5.37 6.19
C ASP A 242 -25.53 -4.88 5.79
N LEU A 243 -24.52 -5.20 6.57
CA LEU A 243 -23.12 -4.83 6.32
C LEU A 243 -22.28 -6.07 6.13
N ASP A 244 -21.67 -6.22 4.97
CA ASP A 244 -20.68 -7.25 4.65
C ASP A 244 -19.30 -6.60 4.49
N GLY A 245 -18.33 -7.02 5.30
CA GLY A 245 -16.94 -6.58 5.21
C GLY A 245 -16.06 -7.67 4.60
N TRP A 246 -15.21 -7.27 3.68
CA TRP A 246 -14.28 -8.12 2.94
C TRP A 246 -12.85 -7.64 3.10
N VAL A 247 -11.91 -8.56 3.13
CA VAL A 247 -10.49 -8.30 2.91
C VAL A 247 -10.18 -8.59 1.46
N THR A 248 -9.66 -7.61 0.75
CA THR A 248 -9.05 -7.77 -0.58
C THR A 248 -7.55 -7.83 -0.39
N LEU A 249 -6.97 -9.02 -0.61
CA LEU A 249 -5.54 -9.31 -0.47
C LEU A 249 -4.91 -9.47 -1.85
N GLY A 250 -3.85 -8.72 -2.14
CA GLY A 250 -3.08 -8.83 -3.38
C GLY A 250 -1.65 -9.30 -3.15
N ASN A 251 -1.16 -10.18 -4.02
CA ASN A 251 0.22 -10.65 -4.03
C ASN A 251 0.83 -10.49 -5.41
N THR A 252 1.85 -9.65 -5.52
CA THR A 252 2.72 -9.51 -6.70
C THR A 252 4.19 -9.53 -6.29
N SER A 253 4.50 -10.32 -5.26
CA SER A 253 5.85 -10.42 -4.69
C SER A 253 6.81 -11.30 -5.49
N GLY A 254 6.30 -11.97 -6.55
CA GLY A 254 7.07 -12.87 -7.39
C GLY A 254 7.20 -14.28 -6.81
N THR A 255 6.43 -14.63 -5.77
CA THR A 255 6.32 -15.99 -5.26
C THR A 255 4.92 -16.28 -4.71
N ALA A 256 4.53 -17.55 -4.71
CA ALA A 256 3.32 -18.02 -4.04
C ALA A 256 3.63 -18.43 -2.59
N PHE A 257 2.63 -18.28 -1.72
CA PHE A 257 2.70 -18.67 -0.30
C PHE A 257 1.65 -19.75 -0.05
N HIS A 258 2.07 -21.02 -0.12
CA HIS A 258 1.16 -22.14 0.01
C HIS A 258 0.93 -22.54 1.48
N ASN A 259 -0.32 -22.86 1.81
CA ASN A 259 -0.70 -23.34 3.15
C ASN A 259 -0.20 -22.43 4.28
N ALA A 260 -0.21 -21.12 4.06
CA ALA A 260 0.28 -20.11 4.99
C ALA A 260 -0.74 -19.82 6.11
N ARG A 261 -0.25 -19.54 7.30
CA ARG A 261 -1.01 -18.84 8.33
C ARG A 261 -1.02 -17.36 7.97
N LEU A 262 -2.20 -16.84 7.64
CA LEU A 262 -2.38 -15.45 7.23
C LEU A 262 -2.75 -14.58 8.44
N GLN A 263 -2.03 -13.48 8.57
CA GLN A 263 -2.31 -12.41 9.51
C GLN A 263 -2.34 -11.07 8.77
N LEU A 264 -3.23 -10.17 9.18
CA LEU A 264 -3.37 -8.83 8.62
C LEU A 264 -3.23 -7.82 9.75
N VAL A 265 -2.44 -6.80 9.53
CA VAL A 265 -2.23 -5.70 10.49
C VAL A 265 -2.84 -4.43 9.94
N ALA A 266 -3.82 -3.88 10.68
CA ALA A 266 -4.42 -2.58 10.42
C ALA A 266 -3.81 -1.52 11.33
N GLY A 267 -3.47 -0.36 10.76
CA GLY A 267 -2.88 0.78 11.44
C GLY A 267 -1.72 1.39 10.66
N GLU A 268 -1.32 2.59 11.02
CA GLU A 268 -0.24 3.32 10.34
C GLU A 268 1.13 2.93 10.87
N LEU A 269 1.94 2.28 10.04
CA LEU A 269 3.33 1.98 10.36
C LEU A 269 4.22 3.19 10.09
N ASN A 270 4.97 3.64 11.11
CA ASN A 270 6.03 4.61 10.90
C ASN A 270 7.24 3.92 10.23
N ARG A 271 7.52 4.28 8.98
CA ARG A 271 8.62 3.75 8.19
C ARG A 271 9.51 4.87 7.66
N LEU A 272 10.82 4.64 7.67
CA LEU A 272 11.74 5.51 6.95
C LEU A 272 11.50 5.33 5.44
N SER A 273 11.05 6.40 4.77
CA SER A 273 10.78 6.39 3.34
C SER A 273 12.09 6.21 2.56
N GLN A 274 12.27 5.07 1.90
CA GLN A 274 13.18 4.96 0.77
C GLN A 274 12.36 5.17 -0.50
N ASN A 275 12.45 6.35 -1.05
CA ASN A 275 11.98 6.84 -2.35
C ASN A 275 11.06 5.94 -3.17
N GLY A 276 9.83 6.39 -3.40
CA GLY A 276 9.00 5.90 -4.50
C GLY A 276 7.53 5.76 -4.17
N ARG A 277 6.76 6.79 -4.52
CA ARG A 277 5.31 6.79 -4.55
C ARG A 277 4.84 5.81 -5.64
N LEU A 278 4.31 4.66 -5.24
CA LEU A 278 3.58 3.76 -6.12
C LEU A 278 2.09 4.03 -5.97
N GLU A 279 1.47 4.56 -7.00
CA GLU A 279 0.00 4.66 -7.12
C GLU A 279 -0.58 3.26 -7.31
N VAL A 280 -1.47 2.88 -6.41
CA VAL A 280 -2.22 1.62 -6.49
C VAL A 280 -3.45 1.85 -7.36
N LEU A 281 -3.47 1.25 -8.55
CA LEU A 281 -4.67 1.15 -9.38
C LEU A 281 -5.55 0.02 -8.83
N ALA A 282 -6.61 0.38 -8.10
CA ALA A 282 -7.67 -0.55 -7.73
C ALA A 282 -8.54 -0.87 -8.96
N ARG A 283 -8.64 -2.15 -9.32
CA ARG A 283 -9.60 -2.63 -10.33
C ARG A 283 -10.81 -3.24 -9.63
N ASP A 284 -11.98 -2.79 -10.02
CA ASP A 284 -13.27 -3.28 -9.54
C ASP A 284 -13.53 -4.73 -9.94
N TYR A 285 -13.73 -5.60 -8.94
CA TYR A 285 -14.34 -6.89 -9.12
C TYR A 285 -15.39 -7.10 -8.02
N ALA A 286 -16.67 -6.94 -8.38
CA ALA A 286 -17.77 -7.31 -7.50
C ALA A 286 -18.17 -8.76 -7.75
N ALA A 287 -17.86 -9.66 -6.81
CA ALA A 287 -18.39 -11.02 -6.79
C ALA A 287 -19.46 -11.14 -5.70
N LYS A 288 -20.66 -11.64 -6.07
CA LYS A 288 -21.70 -12.00 -5.10
C LYS A 288 -21.29 -13.30 -4.41
N ALA A 289 -21.02 -13.25 -3.11
CA ALA A 289 -20.81 -14.43 -2.28
C ALA A 289 -21.91 -14.55 -1.23
N ALA A 290 -22.32 -15.80 -0.91
CA ALA A 290 -23.25 -16.12 0.16
C ALA A 290 -22.60 -15.83 1.54
N PRO A 291 -23.39 -15.52 2.58
CA PRO A 291 -22.88 -15.17 3.89
C PRO A 291 -22.14 -16.33 4.54
N ALA A 292 -20.89 -16.09 4.93
CA ALA A 292 -20.05 -17.00 5.68
C ALA A 292 -19.82 -16.45 7.10
N ALA A 293 -19.65 -17.32 8.09
CA ALA A 293 -19.29 -16.93 9.46
C ALA A 293 -17.95 -16.17 9.46
N PRO A 294 -17.67 -15.27 10.46
CA PRO A 294 -16.44 -14.53 10.55
C PRO A 294 -15.23 -15.45 10.50
N GLN A 295 -14.35 -15.24 9.52
CA GLN A 295 -13.19 -16.11 9.29
C GLN A 295 -11.94 -15.63 10.05
N PHE A 296 -11.94 -14.37 10.53
CA PHE A 296 -10.85 -13.76 11.25
C PHE A 296 -11.11 -13.66 12.76
N GLN A 297 -10.06 -13.90 13.54
CA GLN A 297 -9.99 -13.58 14.96
C GLN A 297 -9.18 -12.29 15.10
N GLN A 298 -9.73 -11.32 15.83
CA GLN A 298 -9.07 -10.02 16.06
C GLN A 298 -8.45 -9.99 17.47
N GLU A 299 -7.24 -9.44 17.56
CA GLU A 299 -6.58 -9.09 18.82
C GLU A 299 -5.85 -7.74 18.74
N ASN A 300 -5.67 -7.08 19.88
CA ASN A 300 -4.87 -5.87 19.96
C ASN A 300 -3.39 -6.23 19.98
N PHE A 301 -2.63 -5.61 19.10
CA PHE A 301 -1.18 -5.79 19.01
C PHE A 301 -0.48 -4.42 19.03
N SER A 302 0.04 -4.03 20.20
CA SER A 302 0.53 -2.65 20.43
C SER A 302 -0.58 -1.63 20.10
N GLU A 303 -0.31 -0.65 19.25
CA GLU A 303 -1.27 0.36 18.76
C GLU A 303 -1.98 -0.08 17.47
N TYR A 304 -1.88 -1.37 17.10
CA TYR A 304 -2.44 -1.94 15.88
C TYR A 304 -3.53 -2.96 16.19
N HIS A 305 -4.33 -3.28 15.19
CA HIS A 305 -5.24 -4.42 15.23
C HIS A 305 -4.72 -5.54 14.34
N LEU A 306 -4.56 -6.71 14.93
CA LEU A 306 -4.14 -7.95 14.25
C LEU A 306 -5.36 -8.82 13.99
N TYR A 307 -5.56 -9.20 12.73
CA TYR A 307 -6.62 -10.11 12.29
C TYR A 307 -5.98 -11.40 11.81
N THR A 308 -6.21 -12.50 12.52
CA THR A 308 -5.67 -13.82 12.19
C THR A 308 -6.76 -14.65 11.51
N LEU A 309 -6.49 -15.14 10.31
CA LEU A 309 -7.39 -16.06 9.61
C LEU A 309 -7.42 -17.41 10.34
N GLY A 310 -8.61 -17.90 10.66
CA GLY A 310 -8.82 -19.10 11.47
C GLY A 310 -8.39 -20.41 10.82
N HIS A 311 -8.03 -20.40 9.54
CA HIS A 311 -7.52 -21.55 8.79
C HIS A 311 -6.33 -21.16 7.93
N ARG A 312 -5.55 -22.12 7.48
CA ARG A 312 -4.46 -21.87 6.53
C ARG A 312 -5.00 -21.61 5.14
N THR A 313 -4.33 -20.74 4.39
CA THR A 313 -4.71 -20.40 3.02
C THR A 313 -3.48 -20.36 2.11
N SER A 314 -3.68 -20.54 0.81
CA SER A 314 -2.64 -20.27 -0.19
C SER A 314 -2.88 -18.92 -0.84
N ILE A 315 -1.81 -18.18 -1.09
CA ILE A 315 -1.80 -16.86 -1.74
C ILE A 315 -0.90 -16.99 -2.95
N GLU A 316 -1.51 -17.11 -4.14
CA GLU A 316 -0.75 -17.32 -5.38
C GLU A 316 -0.06 -16.03 -5.83
N ASP A 317 1.02 -16.14 -6.62
CA ASP A 317 1.63 -14.97 -7.25
C ASP A 317 0.69 -14.38 -8.31
N LYS A 318 0.60 -13.05 -8.37
CA LYS A 318 -0.31 -12.30 -9.24
C LYS A 318 -1.80 -12.59 -8.98
N GLU A 319 -2.11 -12.97 -7.75
CA GLU A 319 -3.49 -13.19 -7.30
C GLU A 319 -4.03 -11.98 -6.56
N THR A 320 -5.33 -11.71 -6.75
CA THR A 320 -6.14 -10.92 -5.83
C THR A 320 -7.21 -11.82 -5.23
N LYS A 321 -7.21 -11.95 -3.92
CA LYS A 321 -8.11 -12.83 -3.16
C LYS A 321 -9.01 -12.01 -2.25
N GLN A 322 -10.30 -12.37 -2.18
CA GLN A 322 -11.24 -11.81 -1.22
C GLN A 322 -11.58 -12.83 -0.13
N ILE A 323 -11.55 -12.39 1.12
CA ILE A 323 -11.84 -13.19 2.31
C ILE A 323 -12.83 -12.41 3.18
N SER A 324 -13.90 -13.05 3.65
CA SER A 324 -14.90 -12.42 4.52
C SER A 324 -14.25 -11.98 5.84
N LEU A 325 -14.40 -10.71 6.19
CA LEU A 325 -13.87 -10.09 7.41
C LEU A 325 -14.90 -10.05 8.53
N LEU A 326 -16.07 -9.48 8.24
CA LEU A 326 -17.17 -9.33 9.20
C LEU A 326 -18.52 -9.33 8.48
N GLN A 327 -19.56 -9.59 9.24
CA GLN A 327 -20.94 -9.51 8.76
C GLN A 327 -21.85 -9.01 9.87
N GLY A 328 -22.68 -8.00 9.57
CA GLY A 328 -23.75 -7.50 10.43
C GLY A 328 -25.07 -7.50 9.68
N THR A 329 -26.12 -8.06 10.27
CA THR A 329 -27.45 -8.11 9.67
C THR A 329 -28.43 -7.30 10.51
N GLY A 330 -29.27 -6.48 9.84
CA GLY A 330 -30.25 -5.64 10.51
C GLY A 330 -29.64 -4.55 11.38
N VAL A 331 -28.46 -4.07 11.02
CA VAL A 331 -27.74 -2.98 11.71
C VAL A 331 -28.62 -1.73 11.73
N PRO A 332 -28.98 -1.17 12.89
CA PRO A 332 -29.72 0.08 12.96
C PRO A 332 -28.99 1.22 12.26
N THR A 333 -29.68 1.89 11.33
CA THR A 333 -29.12 2.99 10.55
C THR A 333 -30.00 4.23 10.66
N GLU A 334 -29.39 5.39 10.55
CA GLU A 334 -30.03 6.68 10.52
C GLU A 334 -29.62 7.42 9.24
N LYS A 335 -30.61 7.86 8.45
CA LYS A 335 -30.38 8.73 7.30
C LYS A 335 -30.50 10.18 7.73
N ILE A 336 -29.48 10.97 7.46
CA ILE A 336 -29.44 12.39 7.84
C ILE A 336 -29.20 13.26 6.61
N PHE A 337 -29.73 14.49 6.68
CA PHE A 337 -29.58 15.52 5.65
C PHE A 337 -28.83 16.69 6.25
N ILE A 338 -27.74 17.11 5.62
CA ILE A 338 -26.86 18.15 6.13
C ILE A 338 -26.69 19.28 5.10
N VAL A 339 -26.83 20.51 5.58
CA VAL A 339 -26.43 21.73 4.86
C VAL A 339 -25.26 22.34 5.60
N ASN A 340 -24.15 22.52 4.94
CA ASN A 340 -22.97 23.16 5.51
C ASN A 340 -22.85 24.60 5.01
N GLY A 341 -22.80 25.55 5.93
CA GLY A 341 -22.38 26.91 5.66
C GLY A 341 -20.88 26.99 5.29
N GLN A 342 -20.48 28.14 4.83
CA GLN A 342 -19.09 28.42 4.48
C GLN A 342 -18.54 29.56 5.33
N ASN A 343 -17.33 29.46 5.79
CA ASN A 343 -16.72 30.46 6.67
C ASN A 343 -16.68 31.87 6.03
N PHE A 344 -16.53 31.97 4.72
CA PHE A 344 -16.48 33.25 4.00
C PHE A 344 -17.80 34.02 4.03
N TYR A 345 -18.94 33.37 4.33
CA TYR A 345 -20.23 34.04 4.48
C TYR A 345 -20.23 35.09 5.62
N TYR A 346 -19.36 34.91 6.60
CA TYR A 346 -19.29 35.75 7.80
C TYR A 346 -18.25 36.88 7.66
N HIS A 347 -17.40 36.87 6.64
CA HIS A 347 -16.32 37.87 6.49
C HIS A 347 -16.65 39.04 5.56
N ASN A 348 -17.68 38.90 4.71
CA ASN A 348 -18.02 39.90 3.72
C ASN A 348 -19.54 40.04 3.56
N ALA A 349 -19.97 41.26 3.18
CA ALA A 349 -21.33 41.47 2.71
C ALA A 349 -21.56 40.67 1.43
N GLN A 350 -22.55 39.79 1.45
CA GLN A 350 -23.00 39.06 0.27
C GLN A 350 -23.92 39.96 -0.58
N ASN A 351 -24.00 39.70 -1.86
CA ASN A 351 -24.81 40.52 -2.77
C ASN A 351 -26.29 40.52 -2.33
N PRO A 352 -26.87 41.66 -1.91
CA PRO A 352 -28.22 41.69 -1.36
C PRO A 352 -29.26 41.18 -2.36
N GLY A 353 -30.03 40.19 -1.98
CA GLY A 353 -31.16 39.71 -2.76
C GLY A 353 -30.90 38.53 -3.70
N SER A 354 -29.65 38.09 -3.86
CA SER A 354 -29.35 36.88 -4.65
C SER A 354 -29.20 35.67 -3.71
N PRO A 355 -30.15 34.70 -3.74
CA PRO A 355 -30.02 33.50 -2.95
C PRO A 355 -28.90 32.61 -3.50
N LEU A 356 -28.10 32.05 -2.60
CA LEU A 356 -27.12 31.00 -2.90
C LEU A 356 -27.78 29.64 -2.75
N LYS A 357 -27.55 28.73 -3.67
CA LYS A 357 -28.03 27.36 -3.55
C LYS A 357 -26.96 26.53 -2.83
N ASP A 358 -27.31 26.03 -1.66
CA ASP A 358 -26.45 25.10 -0.90
C ASP A 358 -26.86 23.65 -1.24
N ALA A 359 -25.89 22.75 -1.41
CA ALA A 359 -26.19 21.35 -1.53
C ALA A 359 -26.70 20.78 -0.20
N VAL A 360 -27.72 19.93 -0.28
CA VAL A 360 -28.19 19.15 0.87
C VAL A 360 -27.52 17.77 0.78
N LEU A 361 -26.51 17.56 1.61
CA LEU A 361 -25.72 16.32 1.65
C LEU A 361 -26.52 15.21 2.33
N VAL A 362 -26.40 13.99 1.85
CA VAL A 362 -27.09 12.81 2.41
C VAL A 362 -26.06 11.86 3.00
N TYR A 363 -26.26 11.51 4.27
CA TYR A 363 -25.42 10.56 4.97
C TYR A 363 -26.24 9.42 5.56
N TYR A 364 -25.60 8.25 5.71
CA TYR A 364 -26.05 7.21 6.61
C TYR A 364 -25.10 7.12 7.82
N LYS A 365 -25.68 6.97 8.99
CA LYS A 365 -24.96 6.71 10.24
C LYS A 365 -25.35 5.35 10.82
N PHE A 366 -24.39 4.62 11.34
CA PHE A 366 -24.64 3.43 12.16
C PHE A 366 -23.53 3.29 13.21
N LYS A 367 -23.79 2.50 14.25
CA LYS A 367 -22.83 2.27 15.33
C LYS A 367 -22.15 0.91 15.19
N ASN A 368 -20.83 0.89 15.31
CA ASN A 368 -20.03 -0.34 15.32
C ASN A 368 -20.15 -1.04 16.68
N GLU A 369 -21.30 -1.61 17.00
CA GLU A 369 -21.55 -2.23 18.29
C GLU A 369 -21.97 -3.70 18.19
N GLN A 370 -21.66 -4.47 19.25
CA GLN A 370 -21.92 -5.92 19.27
C GLN A 370 -23.42 -6.26 19.19
N LYS A 371 -24.31 -5.40 19.66
CA LYS A 371 -25.77 -5.59 19.55
C LYS A 371 -26.26 -5.60 18.11
N ALA A 372 -25.53 -4.93 17.22
CA ALA A 372 -25.81 -4.88 15.79
C ALA A 372 -25.13 -6.02 15.00
N GLY A 373 -24.56 -7.03 15.68
CA GLY A 373 -23.77 -8.09 15.04
C GLY A 373 -22.38 -7.63 14.61
N LEU A 374 -21.96 -6.41 14.99
CA LEU A 374 -20.66 -5.81 14.74
C LEU A 374 -19.83 -5.81 16.04
N GLY A 375 -19.02 -4.79 16.29
CA GLY A 375 -18.26 -4.61 17.54
C GLY A 375 -16.85 -5.15 17.47
N MET A 376 -16.39 -5.55 16.28
CA MET A 376 -14.99 -5.72 15.94
C MET A 376 -14.46 -4.38 15.41
N PRO A 377 -13.23 -3.93 15.75
CA PRO A 377 -12.63 -2.78 15.08
C PRO A 377 -12.72 -2.93 13.56
N MET A 378 -13.14 -1.90 12.87
CA MET A 378 -13.28 -1.90 11.41
C MET A 378 -12.04 -1.22 10.81
N PRO A 379 -11.24 -1.92 9.99
CA PRO A 379 -10.15 -1.29 9.24
C PRO A 379 -10.64 -0.17 8.32
N ALA A 380 -9.76 0.80 8.04
CA ALA A 380 -10.02 1.80 7.01
C ALA A 380 -10.27 1.13 5.66
N GLY A 381 -11.27 1.62 4.93
CA GLY A 381 -11.66 1.00 3.66
C GLY A 381 -12.82 1.69 2.95
N ASN A 382 -13.13 1.20 1.76
CA ASN A 382 -14.21 1.74 0.94
C ASN A 382 -15.54 1.07 1.29
N VAL A 383 -16.58 1.88 1.48
CA VAL A 383 -17.94 1.42 1.73
C VAL A 383 -18.78 1.71 0.51
N ARG A 384 -19.28 0.68 -0.15
CA ARG A 384 -20.27 0.80 -1.24
C ARG A 384 -21.66 0.60 -0.70
N VAL A 385 -22.52 1.58 -0.92
CA VAL A 385 -23.87 1.62 -0.38
C VAL A 385 -24.89 1.26 -1.45
N TYR A 386 -25.72 0.29 -1.11
CA TYR A 386 -26.81 -0.17 -1.95
C TYR A 386 -28.14 -0.02 -1.20
N GLN A 387 -29.24 0.15 -1.93
CA GLN A 387 -30.58 0.20 -1.35
C GLN A 387 -31.52 -0.78 -2.07
N LYS A 388 -32.38 -1.44 -1.29
CA LYS A 388 -33.42 -2.33 -1.81
C LYS A 388 -34.58 -1.50 -2.38
N ASP A 389 -34.92 -1.72 -3.64
CA ASP A 389 -36.12 -1.11 -4.28
C ASP A 389 -37.43 -1.78 -3.85
N SER A 390 -38.55 -1.29 -4.36
CA SER A 390 -39.89 -1.84 -4.05
C SER A 390 -40.14 -3.25 -4.56
N LYS A 391 -39.31 -3.75 -5.49
CA LYS A 391 -39.42 -5.07 -6.11
C LYS A 391 -38.37 -6.05 -5.55
N GLY A 392 -37.54 -5.62 -4.57
CA GLY A 392 -36.48 -6.40 -3.99
C GLY A 392 -35.16 -6.33 -4.79
N GLY A 393 -35.10 -5.53 -5.84
CA GLY A 393 -33.86 -5.21 -6.57
C GLY A 393 -32.92 -4.40 -5.69
N VAL A 394 -31.61 -4.58 -5.89
CA VAL A 394 -30.57 -3.87 -5.16
C VAL A 394 -29.89 -2.89 -6.10
N LEU A 395 -29.94 -1.59 -5.77
CA LEU A 395 -29.39 -0.52 -6.58
C LEU A 395 -28.24 0.16 -5.83
N PHE A 396 -27.16 0.44 -6.54
CA PHE A 396 -26.04 1.24 -6.02
C PHE A 396 -26.49 2.69 -5.85
N ILE A 397 -26.26 3.28 -4.66
CA ILE A 397 -26.66 4.64 -4.34
C ILE A 397 -25.51 5.57 -3.94
N GLY A 398 -24.30 5.06 -3.79
CA GLY A 398 -23.11 5.85 -3.50
C GLY A 398 -22.00 5.05 -2.86
N GLU A 399 -20.83 5.65 -2.76
CA GLU A 399 -19.68 5.09 -2.05
C GLU A 399 -18.92 6.16 -1.30
N ASP A 400 -18.26 5.76 -0.22
CA ASP A 400 -17.44 6.62 0.62
C ASP A 400 -16.25 5.83 1.18
N HIS A 401 -15.32 6.51 1.82
CA HIS A 401 -14.21 5.91 2.52
C HIS A 401 -14.38 6.12 4.03
N ILE A 402 -14.16 5.07 4.81
CA ILE A 402 -14.15 5.15 6.27
C ILE A 402 -12.72 5.00 6.80
N ASP A 403 -12.39 5.77 7.82
CA ASP A 403 -11.16 5.61 8.59
C ASP A 403 -11.23 4.38 9.51
N HIS A 404 -10.08 4.00 10.10
CA HIS A 404 -10.05 2.98 11.15
C HIS A 404 -11.05 3.32 12.25
N THR A 405 -12.07 2.49 12.40
CA THR A 405 -13.19 2.73 13.30
C THR A 405 -13.16 1.72 14.45
N PRO A 406 -12.85 2.16 15.68
CA PRO A 406 -12.86 1.31 16.86
C PRO A 406 -14.27 0.73 17.16
N LYS A 407 -14.29 -0.26 18.05
CA LYS A 407 -15.53 -0.74 18.63
C LYS A 407 -16.28 0.39 19.35
N ASP A 408 -17.62 0.37 19.28
CA ASP A 408 -18.57 1.29 19.90
C ASP A 408 -18.52 2.73 19.33
N GLU A 409 -17.78 2.98 18.23
CA GLU A 409 -17.76 4.25 17.51
C GLU A 409 -18.83 4.31 16.40
N THR A 410 -19.17 5.54 16.00
CA THR A 410 -20.16 5.79 14.94
C THR A 410 -19.50 5.93 13.59
N VAL A 411 -19.94 5.13 12.62
CA VAL A 411 -19.59 5.26 11.21
C VAL A 411 -20.56 6.21 10.53
N THR A 412 -20.04 7.17 9.76
CA THR A 412 -20.82 8.13 8.97
C THR A 412 -20.37 8.05 7.53
N ILE A 413 -21.31 7.79 6.61
CA ILE A 413 -21.06 7.54 5.19
C ILE A 413 -21.79 8.57 4.35
N HIS A 414 -21.08 9.33 3.55
CA HIS A 414 -21.63 10.27 2.57
C HIS A 414 -22.02 9.54 1.30
N ILE A 415 -23.28 9.67 0.86
CA ILE A 415 -23.75 8.98 -0.36
C ILE A 415 -24.06 9.91 -1.53
N GLY A 416 -24.01 11.23 -1.32
CA GLY A 416 -24.29 12.22 -2.35
C GLY A 416 -25.22 13.33 -1.90
N ASN A 417 -25.91 13.99 -2.84
CA ASN A 417 -26.79 15.11 -2.58
C ASN A 417 -28.26 14.71 -2.71
N ALA A 418 -29.11 15.29 -1.86
CA ALA A 418 -30.54 15.10 -1.95
C ALA A 418 -31.08 15.78 -3.21
N PHE A 419 -31.91 15.05 -3.96
CA PHE A 419 -32.60 15.61 -5.14
C PHE A 419 -33.87 16.38 -4.76
N ASP A 420 -34.65 15.83 -3.85
CA ASP A 420 -35.96 16.35 -3.45
C ASP A 420 -35.92 17.30 -2.24
N ILE A 421 -34.73 17.66 -1.74
CA ILE A 421 -34.58 18.65 -0.67
C ILE A 421 -33.67 19.75 -1.18
N VAL A 422 -34.23 20.97 -1.23
CA VAL A 422 -33.52 22.14 -1.76
C VAL A 422 -33.25 23.13 -0.65
N SER A 423 -32.04 23.64 -0.61
CA SER A 423 -31.60 24.70 0.32
C SER A 423 -31.22 25.96 -0.45
N GLU A 424 -31.72 27.09 -0.02
CA GLU A 424 -31.35 28.42 -0.52
C GLU A 424 -31.00 29.31 0.66
N ARG A 425 -29.83 29.94 0.58
CA ARG A 425 -29.29 30.84 1.62
C ARG A 425 -29.28 32.27 1.11
N LYS A 426 -29.66 33.20 1.97
CA LYS A 426 -29.61 34.62 1.73
C LYS A 426 -29.07 35.35 2.95
N GLN A 427 -28.08 36.22 2.78
CA GLN A 427 -27.69 37.19 3.80
C GLN A 427 -28.66 38.36 3.72
N THR A 428 -29.43 38.62 4.79
CA THR A 428 -30.46 39.65 4.83
C THR A 428 -29.94 40.95 5.45
N ASP A 429 -28.91 40.89 6.30
CA ASP A 429 -28.26 42.05 6.87
C ASP A 429 -26.76 41.80 7.13
N TYR A 430 -25.96 42.84 6.95
CA TYR A 430 -24.53 42.85 7.26
C TYR A 430 -24.12 44.22 7.76
N LYS A 431 -23.89 44.34 9.06
CA LYS A 431 -23.65 45.61 9.72
C LYS A 431 -22.35 45.57 10.49
N ARG A 432 -21.48 46.52 10.21
CA ARG A 432 -20.29 46.77 11.04
C ARG A 432 -20.69 47.59 12.26
N ILE A 433 -20.41 47.10 13.45
CA ILE A 433 -20.68 47.77 14.73
C ILE A 433 -19.48 48.62 15.13
N ASP A 434 -18.29 48.03 15.09
CA ASP A 434 -17.00 48.70 15.33
C ASP A 434 -15.87 48.13 14.46
N ASN A 435 -14.61 48.42 14.79
CA ASN A 435 -13.48 47.98 14.01
C ASN A 435 -13.24 46.45 14.00
N HIS A 436 -13.82 45.74 14.98
CA HIS A 436 -13.61 44.33 15.25
C HIS A 436 -14.92 43.54 15.36
N THR A 437 -16.08 44.20 15.27
CA THR A 437 -17.38 43.59 15.57
C THR A 437 -18.36 43.82 14.42
N TRP A 438 -18.99 42.72 13.95
CA TRP A 438 -20.02 42.72 12.91
C TRP A 438 -21.25 41.99 13.40
N GLU A 439 -22.41 42.46 12.93
CA GLU A 439 -23.67 41.72 13.00
C GLU A 439 -24.08 41.29 11.62
N MET A 440 -24.52 40.05 11.51
CA MET A 440 -24.96 39.42 10.25
C MET A 440 -26.26 38.70 10.48
N GLU A 441 -27.15 38.78 9.51
CA GLU A 441 -28.41 38.04 9.50
C GLU A 441 -28.53 37.20 8.25
N PHE A 442 -28.95 35.96 8.43
CA PHE A 442 -29.15 35.00 7.36
C PHE A 442 -30.57 34.43 7.39
N GLU A 443 -31.08 34.17 6.19
CA GLU A 443 -32.29 33.42 5.95
C GLU A 443 -31.94 32.18 5.10
N ILE A 444 -32.23 30.98 5.62
CA ILE A 444 -32.02 29.71 4.92
C ILE A 444 -33.39 29.09 4.70
N THR A 445 -33.81 29.00 3.43
CA THR A 445 -35.09 28.41 3.02
C THR A 445 -34.83 26.96 2.63
N LEU A 446 -35.49 26.04 3.33
CA LEU A 446 -35.44 24.60 3.08
C LEU A 446 -36.77 24.14 2.51
N ARG A 447 -36.76 23.51 1.32
CA ARG A 447 -37.94 22.95 0.69
C ARG A 447 -37.81 21.44 0.58
N ASN A 448 -38.85 20.73 1.05
CA ASN A 448 -38.91 19.28 1.00
C ASN A 448 -40.03 18.86 0.00
N HIS A 449 -39.62 18.21 -1.07
CA HIS A 449 -40.55 17.67 -2.09
C HIS A 449 -40.76 16.14 -1.93
N LYS A 450 -40.29 15.57 -0.78
CA LYS A 450 -40.53 14.16 -0.45
C LYS A 450 -41.96 14.00 0.14
N ASP A 451 -42.48 12.78 0.04
CA ASP A 451 -43.76 12.38 0.61
C ASP A 451 -43.77 12.12 2.11
N SER A 452 -42.61 12.35 2.78
CA SER A 452 -42.38 12.21 4.23
C SER A 452 -41.70 13.44 4.80
N PRO A 453 -41.96 13.77 6.10
CA PRO A 453 -41.22 14.84 6.78
C PRO A 453 -39.76 14.46 6.96
N VAL A 454 -38.88 15.48 7.00
CA VAL A 454 -37.45 15.32 7.22
C VAL A 454 -36.96 16.34 8.27
N VAL A 455 -35.83 16.05 8.88
CA VAL A 455 -35.06 17.03 9.68
C VAL A 455 -33.78 17.31 8.92
N VAL A 456 -33.46 18.56 8.66
CA VAL A 456 -32.21 18.99 8.03
C VAL A 456 -31.31 19.60 9.08
N GLU A 457 -30.10 19.06 9.24
CA GLU A 457 -29.05 19.65 10.06
C GLU A 457 -28.37 20.78 9.27
N VAL A 458 -28.39 21.99 9.81
CA VAL A 458 -27.69 23.13 9.24
C VAL A 458 -26.48 23.44 10.11
N ASN A 459 -25.28 23.27 9.57
CA ASN A 459 -24.02 23.51 10.26
C ASN A 459 -23.38 24.82 9.79
N GLU A 460 -23.18 25.74 10.69
CA GLU A 460 -22.64 27.07 10.42
C GLU A 460 -21.28 27.26 11.04
N PRO A 461 -20.21 27.44 10.24
CA PRO A 461 -18.85 27.70 10.72
C PRO A 461 -18.67 29.19 11.01
N ILE A 462 -19.08 29.64 12.20
CA ILE A 462 -19.01 31.03 12.61
C ILE A 462 -17.66 31.30 13.26
N GLY A 463 -16.81 32.09 12.58
CA GLY A 463 -15.49 32.45 13.11
C GLY A 463 -15.53 33.54 14.20
N GLY A 464 -14.39 33.73 14.87
CA GLY A 464 -14.24 34.75 15.91
C GLY A 464 -14.96 34.41 17.24
N ASP A 465 -15.05 35.41 18.13
CA ASP A 465 -15.89 35.31 19.31
C ASP A 465 -17.32 35.73 18.94
N TRP A 466 -18.24 34.77 18.93
CA TRP A 466 -19.57 34.96 18.41
C TRP A 466 -20.67 34.70 19.41
N GLU A 467 -21.76 35.46 19.24
CA GLU A 467 -22.99 35.35 20.02
C GLU A 467 -24.21 35.27 19.09
N MET A 468 -25.08 34.30 19.30
CA MET A 468 -26.35 34.19 18.59
C MET A 468 -27.37 35.17 19.21
N LEU A 469 -27.70 36.24 18.50
CA LEU A 469 -28.63 37.28 18.98
C LEU A 469 -30.07 36.84 18.84
N SER A 470 -30.42 36.17 17.77
CA SER A 470 -31.77 35.64 17.55
C SER A 470 -31.73 34.45 16.59
N SER A 471 -32.69 33.54 16.70
CA SER A 471 -32.84 32.40 15.77
C SER A 471 -34.26 31.85 15.82
N THR A 472 -34.82 31.43 14.68
CA THR A 472 -36.12 30.76 14.58
C THR A 472 -36.08 29.31 15.09
N TYR A 473 -34.94 28.66 15.04
CA TYR A 473 -34.71 27.34 15.62
C TYR A 473 -33.54 27.40 16.61
N LYS A 474 -33.55 26.50 17.57
CA LYS A 474 -32.53 26.48 18.63
C LYS A 474 -31.14 26.26 18.01
N ALA A 475 -30.23 27.20 18.20
CA ALA A 475 -28.83 27.05 17.90
C ALA A 475 -28.13 26.23 18.99
N THR A 476 -27.38 25.23 18.60
CA THR A 476 -26.49 24.45 19.46
C THR A 476 -25.05 24.78 19.11
N LYS A 477 -24.26 25.25 20.06
CA LYS A 477 -22.83 25.47 19.89
C LYS A 477 -22.12 24.11 19.96
N THR A 478 -21.72 23.58 18.83
CA THR A 478 -21.06 22.25 18.73
C THR A 478 -19.54 22.32 18.90
N ALA A 479 -18.96 23.49 18.59
CA ALA A 479 -17.55 23.79 18.80
C ALA A 479 -17.37 25.31 19.02
N ALA A 480 -16.14 25.76 19.31
CA ALA A 480 -15.85 27.19 19.50
C ALA A 480 -16.34 28.05 18.33
N PHE A 481 -16.19 27.55 17.11
CA PHE A 481 -16.51 28.25 15.87
C PHE A 481 -17.61 27.56 15.05
N ALA A 482 -18.52 26.84 15.69
CA ALA A 482 -19.60 26.13 15.01
C ALA A 482 -20.93 26.21 15.75
N ALA A 483 -21.97 26.50 14.99
CA ALA A 483 -23.36 26.40 15.42
C ALA A 483 -24.08 25.35 14.55
N GLN A 484 -24.96 24.57 15.16
CA GLN A 484 -25.82 23.60 14.49
C GLN A 484 -27.28 23.87 14.79
N PHE A 485 -28.12 23.74 13.77
CA PHE A 485 -29.57 23.84 13.86
C PHE A 485 -30.20 22.55 13.32
N HIS A 486 -31.25 22.09 13.96
CA HIS A 486 -32.10 21.01 13.47
C HIS A 486 -33.41 21.61 12.99
N VAL A 487 -33.63 21.62 11.69
CA VAL A 487 -34.77 22.26 11.06
C VAL A 487 -35.73 21.20 10.52
N PRO A 488 -36.89 20.99 11.16
CA PRO A 488 -37.92 20.09 10.65
C PRO A 488 -38.58 20.71 9.43
N VAL A 489 -38.72 19.92 8.33
CA VAL A 489 -39.39 20.32 7.11
C VAL A 489 -40.48 19.29 6.81
N GLN A 490 -41.73 19.74 6.81
CA GLN A 490 -42.87 18.86 6.57
C GLN A 490 -42.86 18.29 5.14
N LYS A 491 -43.59 17.21 4.93
CA LYS A 491 -43.89 16.66 3.61
C LYS A 491 -44.41 17.77 2.68
N ASP A 492 -43.88 17.84 1.46
CA ASP A 492 -44.23 18.87 0.46
C ASP A 492 -44.22 20.29 1.01
N GLY A 493 -43.35 20.56 2.00
CA GLY A 493 -43.37 21.77 2.79
C GLY A 493 -42.09 22.62 2.68
N THR A 494 -42.17 23.81 3.27
CA THR A 494 -41.07 24.76 3.35
C THR A 494 -40.86 25.17 4.79
N SER A 495 -39.59 25.19 5.23
CA SER A 495 -39.22 25.78 6.51
C SER A 495 -38.13 26.83 6.29
N VAL A 496 -38.18 27.88 7.11
CA VAL A 496 -37.26 29.01 7.02
C VAL A 496 -36.48 29.12 8.34
N LEU A 497 -35.19 28.92 8.32
CA LEU A 497 -34.28 29.24 9.41
C LEU A 497 -33.79 30.67 9.19
N LYS A 498 -34.17 31.56 10.15
CA LYS A 498 -33.60 32.91 10.25
C LYS A 498 -32.75 33.00 11.51
N TYR A 499 -31.56 33.55 11.39
CA TYR A 499 -30.73 33.83 12.57
C TYR A 499 -29.89 35.08 12.38
N ARG A 500 -29.64 35.76 13.51
CA ARG A 500 -28.74 36.92 13.59
C ARG A 500 -27.61 36.57 14.56
N VAL A 501 -26.40 36.80 14.12
CA VAL A 501 -25.17 36.55 14.86
C VAL A 501 -24.33 37.80 14.93
N ARG A 502 -23.74 38.06 16.10
CA ARG A 502 -22.66 39.03 16.28
C ARG A 502 -21.37 38.27 16.40
N ALA A 503 -20.36 38.69 15.65
CA ALA A 503 -19.03 38.08 15.71
C ALA A 503 -17.94 39.15 15.83
N LYS A 504 -16.92 38.88 16.64
CA LYS A 504 -15.79 39.76 16.90
C LYS A 504 -14.51 39.06 16.47
N TRP A 505 -13.70 39.73 15.62
CA TRP A 505 -12.41 39.27 15.13
C TRP A 505 -11.26 40.15 15.53
#